data_efd598a8466e88ae4c980a35aa97fad1
#
_entry.id   efd598a8466e88ae4c980a35aa97fad1
#
_cell.length_a   1.000
_cell.length_b   1.000
_cell.length_c   1.000
_cell.angle_alpha   90.00
_cell.angle_beta   90.00
_cell.angle_gamma   90.00
#
_symmetry.space_group_name_H-M   'P 1'
#
loop_
_entity.id
_entity.type
_entity.pdbx_description
1 polymer ?
#
loop_
_entity_poly.entity_id
_entity_poly.type
_entity_poly.pdbx_seq_one_letter_code
_entity_poly.pdbx_strand_id
1 'polypeptide(L)'
;VYQIAAGYEDCNDADLLRIDPALRLALDKGHQSGAGQSVMSRLENETLGTAAGQSALDAMITKTTDALLKRKNKKKLILDVDSTEDPAHGHQEHMAYNGHFGKNCFHPLFCFTSDGDGLAAKLRPGNAHSAAGTLEMIKPLVDRYRKKFNLFWLRGDSAFADPDIYDFCESKRVTYFIRLRNNAVLARLIKPYLNRPVGRPPRSGVQVKYVDMKYQAKSWDKPRRVIAKIEWHLGELFPRCYFIVTNSRLPEFSVVKVYNGRGDVENRIKEGKNTLRWDKTSCHRFAANEARLKMGFLAYNLLHLIRRFYVRNEKARRSIDWIIMRLVKVGARISYHARYWHVHI
;
A
#
# COMPACT_ATOMS: atom_id res chain seq x y z
N VAL A 1 4.59 16.07 -8.74
CA VAL A 1 3.63 14.97 -8.98
C VAL A 1 3.58 14.59 -10.46
N TYR A 2 3.32 15.51 -11.41
CA TYR A 2 3.30 15.19 -12.86
C TYR A 2 4.63 14.61 -13.35
N GLN A 3 5.76 15.18 -12.94
CA GLN A 3 7.09 14.68 -13.24
C GLN A 3 7.24 13.23 -12.78
N ILE A 4 6.88 12.92 -11.53
CA ILE A 4 6.93 11.56 -10.98
C ILE A 4 5.98 10.62 -11.75
N ALA A 5 4.76 11.08 -12.08
CA ALA A 5 3.81 10.32 -12.88
C ALA A 5 4.31 10.04 -14.30
N ALA A 6 5.19 10.89 -14.83
CA ALA A 6 5.89 10.65 -16.09
C ALA A 6 7.14 9.76 -15.94
N GLY A 7 7.42 9.23 -14.74
CA GLY A 7 8.55 8.33 -14.49
C GLY A 7 9.89 9.03 -14.29
N TYR A 8 9.87 10.29 -13.84
CA TYR A 8 11.04 11.07 -13.42
C TYR A 8 10.92 11.33 -11.92
N GLU A 9 11.57 10.50 -11.13
CA GLU A 9 11.31 10.33 -9.70
C GLU A 9 11.89 11.44 -8.80
N ASP A 10 12.93 12.13 -9.27
CA ASP A 10 13.63 13.14 -8.47
C ASP A 10 13.79 14.48 -9.20
N CYS A 11 14.50 15.42 -8.60
CA CYS A 11 14.67 16.78 -9.14
C CYS A 11 15.76 16.87 -10.22
N ASN A 12 16.51 15.79 -10.52
CA ASN A 12 17.65 15.85 -11.44
C ASN A 12 17.24 16.20 -12.87
N ASP A 13 16.06 15.70 -13.29
CA ASP A 13 15.53 15.94 -14.63
C ASP A 13 14.77 17.27 -14.74
N ALA A 14 14.59 18.01 -13.65
CA ALA A 14 13.75 19.20 -13.61
C ALA A 14 14.20 20.28 -14.59
N ASP A 15 15.51 20.45 -14.80
CA ASP A 15 16.05 21.47 -15.71
C ASP A 15 15.79 21.14 -17.19
N LEU A 16 15.70 19.89 -17.56
CA LEU A 16 15.27 19.46 -18.88
C LEU A 16 13.76 19.53 -19.02
N LEU A 17 13.02 19.04 -18.02
CA LEU A 17 11.57 19.00 -18.05
C LEU A 17 10.90 20.38 -18.01
N ARG A 18 11.54 21.41 -17.41
CA ARG A 18 10.99 22.76 -17.35
C ARG A 18 10.80 23.42 -18.71
N ILE A 19 11.55 22.98 -19.73
CA ILE A 19 11.46 23.48 -21.11
C ILE A 19 10.67 22.57 -22.02
N ASP A 20 10.27 21.37 -21.56
CA ASP A 20 9.47 20.44 -22.34
C ASP A 20 8.10 21.03 -22.68
N PRO A 21 7.73 21.14 -23.98
CA PRO A 21 6.48 21.78 -24.40
C PRO A 21 5.24 21.04 -23.90
N ALA A 22 5.25 19.70 -23.84
CA ALA A 22 4.12 18.90 -23.40
C ALA A 22 3.87 19.08 -21.90
N LEU A 23 4.94 19.06 -21.10
CA LEU A 23 4.86 19.26 -19.65
C LEU A 23 4.41 20.69 -19.33
N ARG A 24 4.93 21.72 -20.04
CA ARG A 24 4.50 23.10 -19.86
C ARG A 24 3.01 23.28 -20.18
N LEU A 25 2.53 22.66 -21.25
CA LEU A 25 1.12 22.67 -21.61
C LEU A 25 0.27 21.97 -20.53
N ALA A 26 0.70 20.79 -20.05
CA ALA A 26 0.02 20.07 -18.97
C ALA A 26 -0.04 20.85 -17.64
N LEU A 27 0.90 21.77 -17.42
CA LEU A 27 0.97 22.64 -16.24
C LEU A 27 0.29 24.01 -16.45
N ASP A 28 -0.36 24.21 -17.60
CA ASP A 28 -0.98 25.49 -17.99
C ASP A 28 0.02 26.67 -18.02
N LYS A 29 1.29 26.38 -18.32
CA LYS A 29 2.37 27.37 -18.40
C LYS A 29 2.55 27.99 -19.80
N GLY A 30 2.03 27.34 -20.82
CA GLY A 30 2.16 27.82 -22.20
C GLY A 30 3.62 28.00 -22.61
N HIS A 31 4.02 29.23 -22.90
CA HIS A 31 5.38 29.58 -23.28
C HIS A 31 6.36 29.76 -22.09
N GLN A 32 5.84 29.84 -20.85
CA GLN A 32 6.65 30.05 -19.67
C GLN A 32 7.42 28.78 -19.28
N SER A 33 8.66 28.93 -18.84
CA SER A 33 9.46 27.84 -18.30
C SER A 33 8.87 27.31 -16.98
N GLY A 34 8.99 26.00 -16.75
CA GLY A 34 8.69 25.38 -15.46
C GLY A 34 9.74 25.66 -14.41
N ALA A 35 9.61 25.03 -13.24
CA ALA A 35 10.57 25.12 -12.13
C ALA A 35 11.81 24.27 -12.44
N GLY A 36 13.00 24.84 -12.21
CA GLY A 36 14.26 24.10 -12.29
C GLY A 36 14.60 23.33 -11.01
N GLN A 37 15.70 22.60 -11.03
CA GLN A 37 16.13 21.70 -9.96
C GLN A 37 16.22 22.40 -8.59
N SER A 38 16.84 23.58 -8.52
CA SER A 38 17.00 24.32 -7.26
C SER A 38 15.68 24.77 -6.63
N VAL A 39 14.71 25.13 -7.49
CA VAL A 39 13.35 25.52 -7.03
C VAL A 39 12.61 24.29 -6.52
N MET A 40 12.72 23.17 -7.21
CA MET A 40 12.10 21.91 -6.79
C MET A 40 12.69 21.41 -5.47
N SER A 41 14.00 21.47 -5.31
CA SER A 41 14.67 21.10 -4.06
C SER A 41 14.24 21.99 -2.87
N ARG A 42 14.10 23.29 -3.08
CA ARG A 42 13.56 24.20 -2.04
C ARG A 42 12.10 23.88 -1.72
N LEU A 43 11.28 23.60 -2.73
CA LEU A 43 9.89 23.15 -2.53
C LEU A 43 9.82 21.93 -1.62
N GLU A 44 10.64 20.90 -1.88
CA GLU A 44 10.67 19.67 -1.06
C GLU A 44 11.12 19.93 0.37
N ASN A 45 12.19 20.73 0.56
CA ASN A 45 12.81 20.92 1.85
C ASN A 45 12.18 22.05 2.70
N GLU A 46 11.82 23.17 2.07
CA GLU A 46 11.42 24.39 2.80
C GLU A 46 9.90 24.58 2.85
N THR A 47 9.17 24.01 1.87
CA THR A 47 7.71 24.15 1.81
C THR A 47 7.02 22.85 2.22
N LEU A 48 7.25 21.76 1.48
CA LEU A 48 6.58 20.47 1.71
C LEU A 48 7.13 19.74 2.94
N GLY A 49 8.41 19.98 3.31
CA GLY A 49 9.03 19.48 4.53
C GLY A 49 8.55 20.15 5.82
N THR A 50 7.67 21.15 5.76
CA THR A 50 7.05 21.77 6.95
C THR A 50 5.81 21.02 7.40
N ALA A 51 5.37 21.21 8.66
CA ALA A 51 4.12 20.61 9.16
C ALA A 51 2.89 20.99 8.30
N ALA A 52 2.84 22.24 7.85
CA ALA A 52 1.78 22.72 6.96
C ALA A 52 1.85 22.04 5.58
N GLY A 53 3.04 21.87 5.02
CA GLY A 53 3.26 21.17 3.76
C GLY A 53 2.87 19.68 3.84
N GLN A 54 3.25 19.01 4.92
CA GLN A 54 2.86 17.61 5.17
C GLN A 54 1.34 17.46 5.27
N SER A 55 0.68 18.36 6.02
CA SER A 55 -0.78 18.39 6.14
C SER A 55 -1.47 18.64 4.80
N ALA A 56 -0.93 19.53 3.97
CA ALA A 56 -1.44 19.80 2.63
C ALA A 56 -1.34 18.56 1.72
N LEU A 57 -0.21 17.83 1.78
CA LEU A 57 -0.05 16.57 1.03
C LEU A 57 -1.05 15.51 1.48
N ASP A 58 -1.26 15.34 2.79
CA ASP A 58 -2.25 14.41 3.33
C ASP A 58 -3.69 14.79 2.92
N ALA A 59 -4.00 16.08 2.89
CA ALA A 59 -5.27 16.60 2.38
C ALA A 59 -5.46 16.31 0.89
N MET A 60 -4.41 16.44 0.08
CA MET A 60 -4.43 16.10 -1.35
C MET A 60 -4.63 14.58 -1.59
N ILE A 61 -3.93 13.73 -0.82
CA ILE A 61 -4.13 12.28 -0.86
C ILE A 61 -5.59 11.96 -0.51
N THR A 62 -6.10 12.55 0.56
CA THR A 62 -7.50 12.36 0.99
C THR A 62 -8.49 12.80 -0.08
N LYS A 63 -8.30 13.96 -0.70
CA LYS A 63 -9.16 14.47 -1.77
C LYS A 63 -9.15 13.57 -3.01
N THR A 64 -7.97 13.07 -3.38
CA THR A 64 -7.82 12.11 -4.48
C THR A 64 -8.52 10.79 -4.16
N THR A 65 -8.36 10.30 -2.94
CA THR A 65 -9.02 9.08 -2.44
C THR A 65 -10.55 9.24 -2.44
N ASP A 66 -11.07 10.39 -1.99
CA ASP A 66 -12.51 10.68 -2.02
C ASP A 66 -13.06 10.59 -3.44
N ALA A 67 -12.35 11.17 -4.42
CA ALA A 67 -12.75 11.11 -5.83
C ALA A 67 -12.75 9.66 -6.38
N LEU A 68 -11.75 8.86 -6.01
CA LEU A 68 -11.66 7.45 -6.36
C LEU A 68 -12.79 6.63 -5.75
N LEU A 69 -13.07 6.85 -4.46
CA LEU A 69 -14.08 6.12 -3.73
C LEU A 69 -15.51 6.58 -4.06
N LYS A 70 -15.73 7.84 -4.41
CA LYS A 70 -17.06 8.38 -4.78
C LYS A 70 -17.72 7.57 -5.90
N ARG A 71 -16.94 7.06 -6.84
CA ARG A 71 -17.39 6.27 -7.98
C ARG A 71 -17.67 4.80 -7.66
N LYS A 72 -17.42 4.34 -6.42
CA LYS A 72 -17.64 2.95 -6.03
C LYS A 72 -19.04 2.74 -5.50
N ASN A 73 -19.81 1.90 -6.16
CA ASN A 73 -21.12 1.45 -5.67
C ASN A 73 -20.96 0.17 -4.82
N LYS A 74 -20.05 0.21 -3.83
CA LYS A 74 -19.79 -0.90 -2.92
C LYS A 74 -20.17 -0.50 -1.50
N LYS A 75 -20.83 -1.40 -0.77
CA LYS A 75 -21.18 -1.20 0.65
C LYS A 75 -20.04 -1.49 1.61
N LYS A 76 -18.94 -2.07 1.10
CA LYS A 76 -17.80 -2.55 1.89
C LYS A 76 -16.51 -1.86 1.46
N LEU A 77 -15.73 -1.40 2.44
CA LEU A 77 -14.37 -0.92 2.28
C LEU A 77 -13.40 -1.91 2.94
N ILE A 78 -12.42 -2.38 2.17
CA ILE A 78 -11.33 -3.22 2.67
C ILE A 78 -10.09 -2.35 2.75
N LEU A 79 -9.47 -2.33 3.93
CA LEU A 79 -8.23 -1.65 4.25
C LEU A 79 -7.12 -2.70 4.29
N ASP A 80 -6.20 -2.65 3.35
CA ASP A 80 -5.00 -3.48 3.30
C ASP A 80 -3.83 -2.67 3.81
N VAL A 81 -3.31 -3.04 4.99
CA VAL A 81 -2.13 -2.39 5.57
C VAL A 81 -0.90 -3.26 5.34
N ASP A 82 0.18 -2.60 4.96
CA ASP A 82 1.48 -3.25 4.81
C ASP A 82 2.61 -2.24 4.96
N SER A 83 3.79 -2.73 5.31
CA SER A 83 5.01 -1.94 5.42
C SER A 83 6.12 -2.54 4.58
N THR A 84 7.09 -1.72 4.20
CA THR A 84 8.24 -2.18 3.43
C THR A 84 9.49 -1.49 3.94
N GLU A 85 10.64 -1.99 3.55
CA GLU A 85 11.89 -1.28 3.68
C GLU A 85 12.01 -0.18 2.62
N ASP A 86 12.73 0.88 2.96
CA ASP A 86 13.21 1.91 2.04
C ASP A 86 14.68 2.16 2.40
N PRO A 87 15.64 1.61 1.62
CA PRO A 87 17.06 1.68 1.95
C PRO A 87 17.54 3.12 2.04
N ALA A 88 18.20 3.47 3.14
CA ALA A 88 18.83 4.76 3.34
C ALA A 88 20.27 4.74 2.85
N HIS A 89 20.72 5.85 2.27
CA HIS A 89 22.07 6.02 1.73
C HIS A 89 22.77 7.21 2.41
N GLY A 90 23.95 6.97 2.97
CA GLY A 90 24.69 7.99 3.73
C GLY A 90 24.00 8.29 5.07
N HIS A 91 24.21 9.52 5.58
CA HIS A 91 23.63 9.98 6.85
C HIS A 91 22.34 10.76 6.58
N GLN A 92 21.20 10.18 6.96
CA GLN A 92 19.88 10.78 6.81
C GLN A 92 19.18 10.82 8.18
N GLU A 93 18.40 11.86 8.45
CA GLU A 93 17.62 11.97 9.68
C GLU A 93 16.69 10.77 9.87
N HIS A 94 16.65 10.21 11.07
CA HIS A 94 15.79 9.07 11.44
C HIS A 94 16.03 7.77 10.64
N MET A 95 17.08 7.67 9.83
CA MET A 95 17.51 6.37 9.35
C MET A 95 17.95 5.52 10.54
N ALA A 96 17.66 4.24 10.52
CA ALA A 96 18.09 3.33 11.56
C ALA A 96 18.29 1.91 11.02
N TYR A 97 19.14 1.15 11.70
CA TYR A 97 19.32 -0.25 11.40
C TYR A 97 18.05 -1.04 11.72
N ASN A 98 17.58 -1.81 10.76
CA ASN A 98 16.44 -2.72 10.91
C ASN A 98 16.94 -4.15 10.86
N GLY A 99 16.87 -4.87 12.00
CA GLY A 99 17.36 -6.25 12.10
C GLY A 99 16.60 -7.25 11.23
N HIS A 100 15.34 -6.97 10.86
CA HIS A 100 14.57 -7.82 9.96
C HIS A 100 15.09 -7.73 8.52
N PHE A 101 15.48 -6.54 8.06
CA PHE A 101 16.00 -6.31 6.72
C PHE A 101 17.53 -6.36 6.64
N GLY A 102 18.23 -6.36 7.79
CA GLY A 102 19.69 -6.44 7.87
C GLY A 102 20.43 -5.20 7.33
N LYS A 103 19.80 -4.03 7.32
CA LYS A 103 20.35 -2.79 6.76
C LYS A 103 19.81 -1.52 7.41
N ASN A 104 20.51 -0.40 7.18
CA ASN A 104 19.99 0.93 7.50
C ASN A 104 18.92 1.33 6.48
N CYS A 105 17.76 1.70 6.98
CA CYS A 105 16.62 2.02 6.12
C CYS A 105 15.65 2.98 6.82
N PHE A 106 14.65 3.43 6.10
CA PHE A 106 13.34 3.84 6.62
C PHE A 106 12.36 2.66 6.52
N HIS A 107 11.22 2.78 7.20
CA HIS A 107 10.22 1.72 7.26
C HIS A 107 8.81 2.28 6.96
N PRO A 108 8.53 2.69 5.71
CA PRO A 108 7.25 3.28 5.34
C PRO A 108 6.09 2.32 5.55
N LEU A 109 4.94 2.89 5.94
CA LEU A 109 3.66 2.22 6.14
C LEU A 109 2.67 2.69 5.09
N PHE A 110 1.91 1.76 4.52
CA PHE A 110 0.93 2.02 3.48
C PHE A 110 -0.43 1.43 3.83
N CYS A 111 -1.48 2.10 3.37
CA CYS A 111 -2.84 1.58 3.38
C CYS A 111 -3.45 1.70 1.98
N PHE A 112 -3.97 0.58 1.46
CA PHE A 112 -4.66 0.52 0.17
C PHE A 112 -6.06 -0.07 0.32
N THR A 113 -6.90 0.16 -0.69
CA THR A 113 -8.11 -0.65 -0.85
C THR A 113 -7.78 -1.97 -1.56
N SER A 114 -8.65 -2.97 -1.44
CA SER A 114 -8.54 -4.22 -2.23
C SER A 114 -8.50 -3.99 -3.75
N ASP A 115 -9.00 -2.86 -4.23
CA ASP A 115 -9.00 -2.54 -5.65
C ASP A 115 -7.70 -1.79 -6.07
N GLY A 116 -6.82 -1.48 -5.10
CA GLY A 116 -5.52 -0.84 -5.30
C GLY A 116 -5.54 0.68 -5.23
N ASP A 117 -6.63 1.31 -4.77
CA ASP A 117 -6.58 2.76 -4.51
C ASP A 117 -5.74 3.01 -3.25
N GLY A 118 -4.80 3.91 -3.34
CA GLY A 118 -3.97 4.31 -2.21
C GLY A 118 -4.74 5.22 -1.27
N LEU A 119 -4.84 4.83 0.00
CA LEU A 119 -5.59 5.57 1.02
C LEU A 119 -4.69 6.45 1.87
N ALA A 120 -3.52 5.94 2.27
CA ALA A 120 -2.55 6.65 3.08
C ALA A 120 -1.15 6.06 2.92
N ALA A 121 -0.14 6.90 3.07
CA ALA A 121 1.27 6.55 3.13
C ALA A 121 1.96 7.40 4.19
N LYS A 122 2.84 6.79 5.00
CA LYS A 122 3.59 7.46 6.06
C LYS A 122 5.02 6.93 6.09
N LEU A 123 6.00 7.84 6.04
CA LEU A 123 7.39 7.47 6.30
C LEU A 123 7.58 7.26 7.80
N ARG A 124 8.43 6.31 8.18
CA ARG A 124 8.74 6.01 9.58
C ARG A 124 10.23 5.75 9.73
N PRO A 125 10.80 5.98 10.92
CA PRO A 125 12.17 5.57 11.23
C PRO A 125 12.39 4.08 10.93
N GLY A 126 13.62 3.72 10.55
CA GLY A 126 13.95 2.35 10.14
C GLY A 126 13.73 1.31 11.23
N ASN A 127 13.92 1.67 12.50
CA ASN A 127 13.71 0.81 13.67
C ASN A 127 12.25 0.79 14.17
N ALA A 128 11.32 1.47 13.48
CA ALA A 128 9.91 1.45 13.86
C ALA A 128 9.33 0.03 13.76
N HIS A 129 8.58 -0.40 14.79
CA HIS A 129 7.85 -1.67 14.72
C HIS A 129 6.82 -1.62 13.59
N SER A 130 6.60 -2.74 12.89
CA SER A 130 5.73 -2.75 11.70
C SER A 130 4.30 -2.28 11.98
N ALA A 131 3.74 -2.56 13.16
CA ALA A 131 2.41 -2.10 13.57
C ALA A 131 2.38 -0.62 14.04
N ALA A 132 3.53 -0.01 14.35
CA ALA A 132 3.58 1.36 14.87
C ALA A 132 2.97 2.33 13.86
N GLY A 133 2.12 3.25 14.35
CA GLY A 133 1.44 4.25 13.51
C GLY A 133 0.25 3.71 12.70
N THR A 134 -0.08 2.41 12.81
CA THR A 134 -1.22 1.83 12.08
C THR A 134 -2.54 2.43 12.55
N LEU A 135 -2.73 2.55 13.85
CA LEU A 135 -3.97 3.11 14.40
C LEU A 135 -4.16 4.58 14.00
N GLU A 136 -3.10 5.38 14.06
CA GLU A 136 -3.10 6.78 13.63
C GLU A 136 -3.47 6.91 12.15
N MET A 137 -3.09 5.93 11.33
CA MET A 137 -3.40 5.89 9.91
C MET A 137 -4.84 5.44 9.64
N ILE A 138 -5.33 4.37 10.28
CA ILE A 138 -6.62 3.77 9.95
C ILE A 138 -7.82 4.44 10.64
N LYS A 139 -7.64 5.01 11.85
CA LYS A 139 -8.73 5.69 12.59
C LYS A 139 -9.39 6.79 11.75
N PRO A 140 -8.65 7.76 11.19
CA PRO A 140 -9.24 8.82 10.36
C PRO A 140 -9.96 8.26 9.12
N LEU A 141 -9.44 7.19 8.51
CA LEU A 141 -10.06 6.56 7.34
C LEU A 141 -11.40 5.91 7.70
N VAL A 142 -11.45 5.18 8.80
CA VAL A 142 -12.69 4.54 9.28
C VAL A 142 -13.72 5.60 9.61
N ASP A 143 -13.38 6.64 10.38
CA ASP A 143 -14.31 7.69 10.80
C ASP A 143 -14.80 8.51 9.58
N ARG A 144 -13.92 8.86 8.63
CA ARG A 144 -14.26 9.60 7.41
C ARG A 144 -15.25 8.85 6.53
N TYR A 145 -15.02 7.57 6.31
CA TYR A 145 -15.79 6.79 5.34
C TYR A 145 -16.97 6.04 5.95
N ARG A 146 -17.22 6.15 7.27
CA ARG A 146 -18.30 5.47 7.97
C ARG A 146 -19.68 5.74 7.39
N LYS A 147 -19.94 6.97 6.94
CA LYS A 147 -21.23 7.35 6.32
C LYS A 147 -21.44 6.72 4.95
N LYS A 148 -20.37 6.35 4.26
CA LYS A 148 -20.42 5.82 2.89
C LYS A 148 -20.41 4.29 2.85
N PHE A 149 -19.66 3.64 3.75
CA PHE A 149 -19.50 2.21 3.77
C PHE A 149 -20.05 1.63 5.07
N ASN A 150 -20.93 0.64 4.94
CA ASN A 150 -21.54 -0.02 6.09
C ASN A 150 -20.64 -1.07 6.72
N LEU A 151 -19.71 -1.64 5.91
CA LEU A 151 -18.81 -2.70 6.30
C LEU A 151 -17.36 -2.26 6.09
N PHE A 152 -16.56 -2.41 7.15
CA PHE A 152 -15.11 -2.19 7.11
C PHE A 152 -14.41 -3.50 7.40
N TRP A 153 -13.44 -3.83 6.55
CA TRP A 153 -12.55 -4.96 6.74
C TRP A 153 -11.11 -4.47 6.78
N LEU A 154 -10.33 -4.98 7.73
CA LEU A 154 -8.90 -4.73 7.85
C LEU A 154 -8.15 -6.03 7.57
N ARG A 155 -7.15 -5.98 6.69
CA ARG A 155 -6.22 -7.09 6.45
C ARG A 155 -4.79 -6.64 6.71
N GLY A 156 -4.03 -7.48 7.40
CA GLY A 156 -2.61 -7.25 7.70
C GLY A 156 -1.85 -8.56 7.81
N ASP A 157 -0.54 -8.51 7.65
CA ASP A 157 0.31 -9.66 7.91
C ASP A 157 0.51 -9.89 9.42
N SER A 158 1.41 -10.77 9.78
CA SER A 158 1.67 -11.11 11.19
C SER A 158 2.37 -10.00 11.98
N ALA A 159 2.89 -8.99 11.33
CA ALA A 159 3.49 -7.85 11.99
C ALA A 159 2.43 -6.88 12.58
N PHE A 160 1.20 -6.94 12.05
CA PHE A 160 0.04 -6.18 12.53
C PHE A 160 -0.81 -6.95 13.55
N ALA A 161 -0.32 -8.09 14.05
CA ALA A 161 -0.98 -8.88 15.10
C ALA A 161 -0.79 -8.21 16.46
N ASP A 162 -1.48 -7.10 16.69
CA ASP A 162 -1.37 -6.20 17.83
C ASP A 162 -2.72 -6.09 18.56
N PRO A 163 -2.76 -6.26 19.90
CA PRO A 163 -3.98 -6.16 20.71
C PRO A 163 -4.72 -4.84 20.52
N ASP A 164 -4.01 -3.72 20.46
CA ASP A 164 -4.62 -2.38 20.33
C ASP A 164 -5.36 -2.25 18.98
N ILE A 165 -4.83 -2.88 17.93
CA ILE A 165 -5.50 -2.94 16.61
C ILE A 165 -6.78 -3.77 16.71
N TYR A 166 -6.76 -4.90 17.41
CA TYR A 166 -7.97 -5.71 17.59
C TYR A 166 -9.04 -4.96 18.37
N ASP A 167 -8.68 -4.34 19.48
CA ASP A 167 -9.60 -3.60 20.35
C ASP A 167 -10.23 -2.41 19.62
N PHE A 168 -9.43 -1.66 18.87
CA PHE A 168 -9.95 -0.63 17.99
C PHE A 168 -10.94 -1.20 16.97
N CYS A 169 -10.58 -2.28 16.29
CA CYS A 169 -11.46 -2.88 15.28
C CYS A 169 -12.78 -3.36 15.90
N GLU A 170 -12.71 -4.00 17.07
CA GLU A 170 -13.88 -4.49 17.78
C GLU A 170 -14.78 -3.35 18.26
N SER A 171 -14.21 -2.29 18.85
CA SER A 171 -14.94 -1.10 19.32
C SER A 171 -15.61 -0.34 18.17
N LYS A 172 -14.97 -0.28 17.01
CA LYS A 172 -15.47 0.43 15.83
C LYS A 172 -16.23 -0.48 14.85
N ARG A 173 -16.52 -1.73 15.21
CA ARG A 173 -17.21 -2.71 14.33
C ARG A 173 -16.49 -2.86 12.96
N VAL A 174 -15.18 -2.88 12.98
CA VAL A 174 -14.33 -3.23 11.84
C VAL A 174 -14.03 -4.72 11.93
N THR A 175 -14.27 -5.47 10.86
CA THR A 175 -13.89 -6.88 10.80
C THR A 175 -12.43 -6.99 10.40
N TYR A 176 -11.62 -7.73 11.13
CA TYR A 176 -10.21 -7.91 10.81
C TYR A 176 -9.87 -9.34 10.41
N PHE A 177 -8.83 -9.48 9.58
CA PHE A 177 -8.24 -10.72 9.10
C PHE A 177 -6.72 -10.55 9.13
N ILE A 178 -6.09 -10.96 10.23
CA ILE A 178 -4.66 -10.71 10.47
C ILE A 178 -3.97 -12.05 10.70
N ARG A 179 -2.83 -12.25 10.03
CA ARG A 179 -2.04 -13.47 10.23
C ARG A 179 -1.43 -13.47 11.62
N LEU A 180 -1.37 -14.64 12.24
CA LEU A 180 -0.57 -14.86 13.45
C LEU A 180 0.70 -15.63 13.12
N ARG A 181 1.79 -15.29 13.79
CA ARG A 181 3.00 -16.11 13.78
C ARG A 181 2.74 -17.40 14.54
N ASN A 182 3.30 -18.49 14.05
CA ASN A 182 3.26 -19.76 14.76
C ASN A 182 3.99 -19.65 16.10
N ASN A 183 3.44 -20.31 17.12
CA ASN A 183 4.07 -20.42 18.44
C ASN A 183 3.73 -21.78 19.07
N ALA A 184 4.42 -22.12 20.16
CA ALA A 184 4.29 -23.42 20.81
C ALA A 184 2.85 -23.73 21.28
N VAL A 185 2.07 -22.71 21.68
CA VAL A 185 0.68 -22.90 22.12
C VAL A 185 -0.22 -23.22 20.93
N LEU A 186 -0.12 -22.45 19.84
CA LEU A 186 -0.86 -22.70 18.60
C LEU A 186 -0.49 -24.07 18.00
N ALA A 187 0.81 -24.41 18.00
CA ALA A 187 1.27 -25.72 17.54
C ALA A 187 0.67 -26.87 18.37
N ARG A 188 0.56 -26.72 19.69
CA ARG A 188 -0.08 -27.69 20.57
C ARG A 188 -1.57 -27.82 20.31
N LEU A 189 -2.28 -26.70 20.12
CA LEU A 189 -3.72 -26.70 19.85
C LEU A 189 -4.09 -27.39 18.54
N ILE A 190 -3.25 -27.28 17.51
CA ILE A 190 -3.52 -27.94 16.22
C ILE A 190 -2.99 -29.36 16.13
N LYS A 191 -2.15 -29.82 17.07
CA LYS A 191 -1.55 -31.16 17.03
C LYS A 191 -2.54 -32.30 16.72
N PRO A 192 -3.76 -32.35 17.32
CA PRO A 192 -4.75 -33.38 17.01
C PRO A 192 -5.21 -33.41 15.54
N TYR A 193 -5.01 -32.31 14.80
CA TYR A 193 -5.49 -32.16 13.43
C TYR A 193 -4.41 -32.34 12.38
N LEU A 194 -3.15 -32.63 12.76
CA LEU A 194 -2.01 -32.72 11.86
C LEU A 194 -1.89 -34.05 11.12
N ASN A 195 -2.68 -35.05 11.50
CA ASN A 195 -2.69 -36.33 10.79
C ASN A 195 -3.18 -36.12 9.36
N ARG A 196 -2.40 -36.60 8.41
CA ARG A 196 -2.76 -36.55 6.98
C ARG A 196 -4.08 -37.28 6.77
N PRO A 197 -5.06 -36.66 6.11
CA PRO A 197 -6.30 -37.37 5.74
C PRO A 197 -6.00 -38.61 4.90
N VAL A 198 -6.68 -39.70 5.23
CA VAL A 198 -6.58 -40.97 4.46
C VAL A 198 -7.26 -40.80 3.12
N GLY A 199 -6.68 -41.40 2.07
CA GLY A 199 -7.23 -41.39 0.73
C GLY A 199 -6.29 -40.83 -0.32
N ARG A 200 -6.76 -40.90 -1.59
CA ARG A 200 -5.99 -40.40 -2.72
C ARG A 200 -5.85 -38.85 -2.64
N PRO A 201 -4.66 -38.31 -2.85
CA PRO A 201 -4.48 -36.84 -2.91
C PRO A 201 -5.38 -36.21 -3.98
N PRO A 202 -5.91 -34.99 -3.77
CA PRO A 202 -6.67 -34.29 -4.78
C PRO A 202 -5.79 -33.98 -6.01
N ARG A 203 -6.41 -33.73 -7.16
CA ARG A 203 -5.68 -33.42 -8.42
C ARG A 203 -4.74 -32.20 -8.29
N SER A 204 -5.05 -31.27 -7.40
CA SER A 204 -4.19 -30.12 -7.06
C SER A 204 -2.88 -30.50 -6.37
N GLY A 205 -2.71 -31.77 -5.93
CA GLY A 205 -1.58 -32.22 -5.14
C GLY A 205 -1.54 -31.70 -3.69
N VAL A 206 -2.49 -30.87 -3.27
CA VAL A 206 -2.56 -30.27 -1.93
C VAL A 206 -3.87 -30.64 -1.25
N GLN A 207 -3.76 -31.27 -0.08
CA GLN A 207 -4.91 -31.48 0.81
C GLN A 207 -4.98 -30.32 1.80
N VAL A 208 -6.17 -29.77 2.03
CA VAL A 208 -6.35 -28.62 2.91
C VAL A 208 -7.43 -28.94 3.95
N LYS A 209 -7.11 -28.60 5.21
CA LYS A 209 -8.07 -28.65 6.33
C LYS A 209 -8.11 -27.28 7.00
N TYR A 210 -9.30 -26.85 7.39
CA TYR A 210 -9.51 -25.66 8.19
C TYR A 210 -9.96 -26.06 9.58
N VAL A 211 -9.44 -25.37 10.60
CA VAL A 211 -9.80 -25.59 12.01
C VAL A 211 -10.14 -24.27 12.63
N ASP A 212 -11.34 -24.18 13.19
CA ASP A 212 -11.81 -23.02 13.96
C ASP A 212 -11.51 -23.23 15.44
N MET A 213 -10.83 -22.29 16.07
CA MET A 213 -10.44 -22.39 17.46
C MET A 213 -10.49 -21.04 18.17
N LYS A 214 -10.60 -21.07 19.48
CA LYS A 214 -10.36 -19.90 20.34
C LYS A 214 -8.92 -19.96 20.86
N TYR A 215 -8.24 -18.82 20.77
CA TYR A 215 -6.88 -18.67 21.27
C TYR A 215 -6.75 -17.34 22.00
N GLN A 216 -5.99 -17.33 23.06
CA GLN A 216 -5.62 -16.14 23.81
C GLN A 216 -4.10 -16.13 24.02
N ALA A 217 -3.44 -15.10 23.51
CA ALA A 217 -2.04 -14.82 23.84
C ALA A 217 -1.95 -14.19 25.24
N LYS A 218 -0.78 -14.26 25.86
CA LYS A 218 -0.56 -13.67 27.20
C LYS A 218 -0.83 -12.15 27.24
N SER A 219 -0.61 -11.47 26.10
CA SER A 219 -0.83 -10.03 25.96
C SER A 219 -2.27 -9.64 25.62
N TRP A 220 -3.17 -10.60 25.43
CA TRP A 220 -4.57 -10.32 25.04
C TRP A 220 -5.48 -10.30 26.28
N ASP A 221 -6.38 -9.36 26.31
CA ASP A 221 -7.41 -9.21 27.36
C ASP A 221 -8.42 -10.37 27.37
N LYS A 222 -8.69 -10.95 26.19
CA LYS A 222 -9.70 -12.00 25.97
C LYS A 222 -9.31 -12.96 24.86
N PRO A 223 -9.92 -14.18 24.87
CA PRO A 223 -9.76 -15.11 23.76
C PRO A 223 -10.42 -14.59 22.48
N ARG A 224 -9.71 -14.73 21.34
CA ARG A 224 -10.20 -14.38 20.01
C ARG A 224 -10.28 -15.60 19.10
N ARG A 225 -11.15 -15.52 18.11
CA ARG A 225 -11.30 -16.56 17.10
C ARG A 225 -10.06 -16.63 16.22
N VAL A 226 -9.51 -17.81 16.04
CA VAL A 226 -8.37 -18.08 15.18
C VAL A 226 -8.72 -19.22 14.23
N ILE A 227 -8.51 -19.01 12.94
CA ILE A 227 -8.65 -20.04 11.91
C ILE A 227 -7.26 -20.57 11.59
N ALA A 228 -7.05 -21.88 11.75
CA ALA A 228 -5.87 -22.57 11.25
C ALA A 228 -6.17 -23.16 9.87
N LYS A 229 -5.28 -22.89 8.91
CA LYS A 229 -5.22 -23.59 7.63
C LYS A 229 -4.06 -24.56 7.67
N ILE A 230 -4.33 -25.83 7.43
CA ILE A 230 -3.35 -26.92 7.44
C ILE A 230 -3.30 -27.47 6.01
N GLU A 231 -2.10 -27.50 5.43
CA GLU A 231 -1.86 -27.94 4.05
C GLU A 231 -0.88 -29.10 4.02
N TRP A 232 -1.26 -30.18 3.37
CA TRP A 232 -0.37 -31.32 3.07
C TRP A 232 -0.01 -31.28 1.59
N HIS A 233 1.23 -30.98 1.31
CA HIS A 233 1.77 -30.99 -0.04
C HIS A 233 2.31 -32.37 -0.39
N LEU A 234 2.23 -32.74 -1.67
CA LEU A 234 2.80 -33.98 -2.15
C LEU A 234 4.34 -33.92 -2.00
N GLY A 235 4.93 -34.98 -1.43
CA GLY A 235 6.37 -35.05 -1.18
C GLY A 235 6.85 -34.37 0.10
N GLU A 236 6.01 -33.60 0.81
CA GLU A 236 6.39 -33.01 2.10
C GLU A 236 6.01 -33.95 3.27
N LEU A 237 6.92 -34.11 4.23
CA LEU A 237 6.74 -34.95 5.40
C LEU A 237 5.78 -34.30 6.43
N PHE A 238 5.89 -32.98 6.62
CA PHE A 238 5.11 -32.22 7.58
C PHE A 238 4.12 -31.27 6.90
N PRO A 239 2.91 -31.07 7.49
CA PRO A 239 1.98 -30.10 6.97
C PRO A 239 2.44 -28.66 7.23
N ARG A 240 2.10 -27.76 6.32
CA ARG A 240 2.25 -26.32 6.50
C ARG A 240 1.04 -25.77 7.26
N CYS A 241 1.29 -24.98 8.29
CA CYS A 241 0.23 -24.43 9.13
C CYS A 241 0.25 -22.90 9.12
N TYR A 242 -0.90 -22.31 8.91
CA TYR A 242 -1.10 -20.86 8.89
C TYR A 242 -2.26 -20.50 9.82
N PHE A 243 -2.12 -19.40 10.57
CA PHE A 243 -3.11 -18.95 11.52
C PHE A 243 -3.59 -17.55 11.18
N ILE A 244 -4.89 -17.33 11.24
CA ILE A 244 -5.54 -16.04 11.01
C ILE A 244 -6.42 -15.73 12.20
N VAL A 245 -6.14 -14.63 12.90
CA VAL A 245 -7.02 -14.10 13.94
C VAL A 245 -8.08 -13.20 13.31
N THR A 246 -9.31 -13.33 13.78
CA THR A 246 -10.45 -12.59 13.22
C THR A 246 -11.61 -12.46 14.21
N ASN A 247 -12.40 -11.39 14.08
CA ASN A 247 -13.71 -11.25 14.72
C ASN A 247 -14.88 -11.54 13.73
N SER A 248 -14.55 -12.05 12.54
CA SER A 248 -15.54 -12.41 11.51
C SER A 248 -16.36 -13.62 11.94
N ARG A 249 -17.64 -13.67 11.52
CA ARG A 249 -18.52 -14.84 11.63
C ARG A 249 -18.55 -15.68 10.34
N LEU A 250 -17.74 -15.35 9.35
CA LEU A 250 -17.66 -16.11 8.10
C LEU A 250 -17.16 -17.53 8.35
N PRO A 251 -17.55 -18.50 7.51
CA PRO A 251 -16.95 -19.84 7.51
C PRO A 251 -15.42 -19.78 7.33
N GLU A 252 -14.71 -20.78 7.85
CA GLU A 252 -13.24 -20.83 7.91
C GLU A 252 -12.59 -20.64 6.53
N PHE A 253 -13.11 -21.38 5.55
CA PHE A 253 -12.68 -21.25 4.14
C PHE A 253 -12.81 -19.81 3.62
N SER A 254 -13.91 -19.13 3.96
CA SER A 254 -14.16 -17.74 3.53
C SER A 254 -13.22 -16.77 4.22
N VAL A 255 -12.89 -16.98 5.51
CA VAL A 255 -11.89 -16.18 6.25
C VAL A 255 -10.54 -16.25 5.54
N VAL A 256 -10.09 -17.47 5.21
CA VAL A 256 -8.81 -17.67 4.51
C VAL A 256 -8.83 -17.06 3.11
N LYS A 257 -9.93 -17.22 2.36
CA LYS A 257 -10.10 -16.62 1.04
C LYS A 257 -10.01 -15.09 1.09
N VAL A 258 -10.65 -14.47 2.08
CA VAL A 258 -10.59 -13.01 2.28
C VAL A 258 -9.16 -12.58 2.62
N TYR A 259 -8.51 -13.28 3.53
CA TYR A 259 -7.13 -12.98 3.92
C TYR A 259 -6.17 -13.08 2.73
N ASN A 260 -6.27 -14.12 1.91
CA ASN A 260 -5.37 -14.35 0.77
C ASN A 260 -5.40 -13.19 -0.24
N GLY A 261 -6.51 -12.46 -0.36
CA GLY A 261 -6.58 -11.25 -1.19
C GLY A 261 -5.68 -10.10 -0.71
N ARG A 262 -5.04 -10.22 0.48
CA ARG A 262 -4.03 -9.27 0.97
C ARG A 262 -2.77 -9.23 0.08
N GLY A 263 -2.37 -10.37 -0.50
CA GLY A 263 -1.18 -10.44 -1.35
C GLY A 263 -1.13 -9.40 -2.48
N ASP A 264 -2.27 -8.83 -2.83
CA ASP A 264 -2.33 -7.73 -3.80
C ASP A 264 -1.64 -6.45 -3.31
N VAL A 265 -1.60 -6.16 -2.01
CA VAL A 265 -0.94 -4.94 -1.47
C VAL A 265 0.57 -4.98 -1.70
N GLU A 266 1.19 -6.13 -1.54
CA GLU A 266 2.63 -6.33 -1.81
C GLU A 266 2.97 -5.98 -3.28
N ASN A 267 2.10 -6.39 -4.22
CA ASN A 267 2.27 -6.05 -5.62
C ASN A 267 2.12 -4.54 -5.88
N ARG A 268 1.24 -3.83 -5.14
CA ARG A 268 1.10 -2.37 -5.23
C ARG A 268 2.36 -1.66 -4.73
N ILE A 269 2.89 -2.10 -3.60
CA ILE A 269 4.13 -1.56 -3.05
C ILE A 269 5.31 -1.82 -3.99
N LYS A 270 5.43 -3.04 -4.52
CA LYS A 270 6.44 -3.36 -5.55
C LYS A 270 6.31 -2.48 -6.80
N GLU A 271 5.09 -2.27 -7.27
CA GLU A 271 4.79 -1.39 -8.41
C GLU A 271 5.22 0.06 -8.12
N GLY A 272 4.93 0.58 -6.92
CA GLY A 272 5.37 1.90 -6.47
C GLY A 272 6.88 2.02 -6.35
N LYS A 273 7.57 1.02 -5.79
CA LYS A 273 9.03 1.00 -5.69
C LYS A 273 9.71 0.88 -7.05
N ASN A 274 9.30 -0.07 -7.87
CA ASN A 274 9.99 -0.36 -9.14
C ASN A 274 9.73 0.70 -10.21
N THR A 275 8.51 1.28 -10.25
CA THR A 275 8.10 2.21 -11.31
C THR A 275 8.21 3.67 -10.88
N LEU A 276 7.80 4.01 -9.66
CA LEU A 276 7.76 5.37 -9.14
C LEU A 276 8.88 5.68 -8.13
N ARG A 277 9.74 4.71 -7.89
CA ARG A 277 10.91 4.84 -7.03
C ARG A 277 10.60 5.37 -5.62
N TRP A 278 9.57 4.79 -4.98
CA TRP A 278 9.22 5.14 -3.59
C TRP A 278 10.34 4.88 -2.60
N ASP A 279 11.29 4.03 -2.95
CA ASP A 279 12.49 3.69 -2.20
C ASP A 279 13.71 4.55 -2.56
N LYS A 280 13.52 5.68 -3.26
CA LYS A 280 14.58 6.64 -3.57
C LYS A 280 14.42 7.92 -2.72
N THR A 281 14.51 7.76 -1.42
CA THR A 281 14.48 8.84 -0.43
C THR A 281 15.88 9.37 -0.19
N SER A 282 16.34 10.31 -1.03
CA SER A 282 17.73 10.80 -1.06
C SER A 282 17.95 12.13 -0.34
N CYS A 283 16.94 12.72 0.31
CA CYS A 283 17.08 13.93 1.08
C CYS A 283 17.72 13.66 2.45
N HIS A 284 18.52 14.61 2.97
CA HIS A 284 19.03 14.51 4.34
C HIS A 284 17.90 14.59 5.38
N ARG A 285 16.95 15.51 5.20
CA ARG A 285 15.84 15.76 6.13
C ARG A 285 14.75 14.72 5.99
N PHE A 286 14.33 14.17 7.13
CA PHE A 286 13.25 13.16 7.19
C PHE A 286 11.93 13.67 6.58
N ALA A 287 11.52 14.89 6.92
CA ALA A 287 10.28 15.47 6.43
C ALA A 287 10.28 15.68 4.90
N ALA A 288 11.44 15.97 4.30
CA ALA A 288 11.56 16.07 2.84
C ALA A 288 11.42 14.71 2.17
N ASN A 289 11.97 13.65 2.76
CA ASN A 289 11.80 12.28 2.30
C ASN A 289 10.32 11.82 2.43
N GLU A 290 9.64 12.19 3.52
CA GLU A 290 8.21 11.91 3.67
C GLU A 290 7.37 12.65 2.61
N ALA A 291 7.73 13.92 2.30
CA ALA A 291 7.07 14.66 1.23
C ALA A 291 7.24 13.96 -0.14
N ARG A 292 8.45 13.47 -0.45
CA ARG A 292 8.71 12.72 -1.69
C ARG A 292 7.89 11.44 -1.77
N LEU A 293 7.84 10.66 -0.69
CA LEU A 293 7.00 9.47 -0.61
C LEU A 293 5.52 9.80 -0.87
N LYS A 294 4.98 10.84 -0.23
CA LYS A 294 3.60 11.29 -0.41
C LYS A 294 3.32 11.80 -1.83
N MET A 295 4.25 12.53 -2.45
CA MET A 295 4.13 12.94 -3.85
C MET A 295 4.15 11.75 -4.80
N GLY A 296 5.01 10.77 -4.58
CA GLY A 296 5.03 9.51 -5.32
C GLY A 296 3.73 8.72 -5.17
N PHE A 297 3.17 8.71 -3.96
CA PHE A 297 1.89 8.05 -3.68
C PHE A 297 0.70 8.76 -4.37
N LEU A 298 0.71 10.09 -4.45
CA LEU A 298 -0.24 10.85 -5.26
C LEU A 298 -0.11 10.54 -6.75
N ALA A 299 1.11 10.48 -7.27
CA ALA A 299 1.36 10.10 -8.67
C ALA A 299 0.84 8.69 -8.97
N TYR A 300 1.03 7.73 -8.05
CA TYR A 300 0.45 6.40 -8.15
C TYR A 300 -1.07 6.45 -8.26
N ASN A 301 -1.75 7.21 -7.39
CA ASN A 301 -3.21 7.31 -7.42
C ASN A 301 -3.74 7.90 -8.73
N LEU A 302 -3.05 8.90 -9.29
CA LEU A 302 -3.40 9.47 -10.60
C LEU A 302 -3.24 8.45 -11.73
N LEU A 303 -2.11 7.76 -11.79
CA LEU A 303 -1.85 6.71 -12.78
C LEU A 303 -2.81 5.51 -12.60
N HIS A 304 -3.12 5.16 -11.35
CA HIS A 304 -4.11 4.13 -11.06
C HIS A 304 -5.52 4.53 -11.53
N LEU A 305 -5.89 5.81 -11.40
CA LEU A 305 -7.15 6.34 -11.93
C LEU A 305 -7.18 6.21 -13.47
N ILE A 306 -6.10 6.60 -14.16
CA ILE A 306 -5.95 6.44 -15.60
C ILE A 306 -6.08 4.97 -15.98
N ARG A 307 -5.35 4.07 -15.29
CA ARG A 307 -5.44 2.62 -15.49
C ARG A 307 -6.88 2.10 -15.40
N ARG A 308 -7.64 2.53 -14.39
CA ARG A 308 -9.05 2.13 -14.22
C ARG A 308 -9.97 2.66 -15.30
N PHE A 309 -9.63 3.79 -15.89
CA PHE A 309 -10.44 4.42 -16.95
C PHE A 309 -10.22 3.73 -18.29
N TYR A 310 -8.96 3.59 -18.70
CA TYR A 310 -8.59 3.12 -20.04
C TYR A 310 -8.56 1.58 -20.16
N VAL A 311 -8.32 0.87 -19.05
CA VAL A 311 -8.16 -0.59 -19.09
C VAL A 311 -9.39 -1.31 -18.51
N ARG A 312 -10.52 -0.62 -18.42
CA ARG A 312 -11.75 -1.12 -17.77
C ARG A 312 -12.26 -2.43 -18.36
N ASN A 313 -12.13 -2.61 -19.66
CA ASN A 313 -12.68 -3.75 -20.39
C ASN A 313 -11.62 -4.80 -20.78
N GLU A 314 -10.36 -4.60 -20.43
CA GLU A 314 -9.31 -5.58 -20.70
C GLU A 314 -9.31 -6.69 -19.64
N LYS A 315 -9.14 -7.95 -20.09
CA LYS A 315 -8.96 -9.10 -19.20
C LYS A 315 -7.60 -9.07 -18.48
N ALA A 316 -6.58 -8.47 -19.11
CA ALA A 316 -5.24 -8.38 -18.57
C ALA A 316 -5.09 -7.15 -17.66
N ARG A 317 -4.51 -7.34 -16.46
CA ARG A 317 -4.19 -6.25 -15.54
C ARG A 317 -2.90 -5.57 -15.97
N ARG A 318 -2.99 -4.35 -16.48
CA ARG A 318 -1.82 -3.57 -16.91
C ARG A 318 -1.07 -2.99 -15.70
N SER A 319 0.27 -2.95 -15.76
CA SER A 319 1.11 -2.30 -14.76
C SER A 319 1.05 -0.77 -14.86
N ILE A 320 1.47 -0.08 -13.80
CA ILE A 320 1.67 1.38 -13.84
C ILE A 320 2.75 1.74 -14.85
N ASP A 321 3.82 0.96 -14.93
CA ASP A 321 4.86 1.15 -15.95
C ASP A 321 4.31 1.11 -17.38
N TRP A 322 3.44 0.13 -17.67
CA TRP A 322 2.77 0.06 -18.97
C TRP A 322 1.94 1.32 -19.27
N ILE A 323 1.23 1.86 -18.26
CA ILE A 323 0.47 3.12 -18.39
C ILE A 323 1.41 4.29 -18.72
N ILE A 324 2.53 4.40 -18.00
CA ILE A 324 3.52 5.46 -18.24
C ILE A 324 4.04 5.38 -19.67
N MET A 325 4.50 4.21 -20.10
CA MET A 325 5.13 4.04 -21.40
C MET A 325 4.16 4.18 -22.59
N ARG A 326 2.88 3.86 -22.41
CA ARG A 326 1.89 3.81 -23.50
C ARG A 326 0.95 5.01 -23.55
N LEU A 327 0.75 5.71 -22.44
CA LEU A 327 -0.21 6.80 -22.37
C LEU A 327 0.39 8.13 -21.89
N VAL A 328 1.51 8.10 -21.16
CA VAL A 328 2.12 9.31 -20.62
C VAL A 328 3.37 9.72 -21.42
N LYS A 329 4.31 8.78 -21.64
CA LYS A 329 5.53 8.99 -22.43
C LYS A 329 5.30 8.76 -23.90
N VAL A 330 4.30 9.40 -24.47
CA VAL A 330 4.03 9.34 -25.92
C VAL A 330 4.66 10.54 -26.58
N GLY A 331 5.44 10.30 -27.65
CA GLY A 331 6.06 11.36 -28.42
C GLY A 331 4.96 12.24 -29.06
N ALA A 332 5.07 13.55 -28.89
CA ALA A 332 4.10 14.48 -29.46
C ALA A 332 4.80 15.71 -30.05
N ARG A 333 4.27 16.21 -31.15
CA ARG A 333 4.65 17.52 -31.69
C ARG A 333 3.64 18.54 -31.21
N ILE A 334 4.11 19.64 -30.59
CA ILE A 334 3.26 20.70 -30.09
C ILE A 334 3.48 21.95 -30.96
N SER A 335 2.41 22.51 -31.46
CA SER A 335 2.41 23.77 -32.20
C SER A 335 1.37 24.75 -31.65
N TYR A 336 1.64 26.05 -31.76
CA TYR A 336 0.71 27.10 -31.35
C TYR A 336 0.30 27.88 -32.61
N HIS A 337 -0.97 27.82 -32.95
CA HIS A 337 -1.52 28.52 -34.12
C HIS A 337 -2.94 28.99 -33.80
N ALA A 338 -3.31 30.16 -34.35
CA ALA A 338 -4.64 30.75 -34.17
C ALA A 338 -5.11 30.84 -32.70
N ARG A 339 -4.21 31.12 -31.76
CA ARG A 339 -4.45 31.19 -30.31
C ARG A 339 -4.77 29.84 -29.64
N TYR A 340 -4.56 28.70 -30.31
CA TYR A 340 -4.77 27.36 -29.79
C TYR A 340 -3.49 26.56 -29.83
N TRP A 341 -3.38 25.67 -28.82
CA TRP A 341 -2.33 24.68 -28.79
C TRP A 341 -2.80 23.43 -29.53
N HIS A 342 -2.02 22.97 -30.48
CA HIS A 342 -2.24 21.74 -31.22
C HIS A 342 -1.24 20.69 -30.78
N VAL A 343 -1.74 19.54 -30.35
CA VAL A 343 -0.95 18.40 -29.94
C VAL A 343 -1.12 17.31 -31.00
N HIS A 344 -0.06 16.96 -31.69
CA HIS A 344 -0.01 15.91 -32.71
C HIS A 344 0.71 14.69 -32.09
N ILE A 345 0.03 13.55 -31.95
CA ILE A 345 0.50 12.30 -31.42
C ILE A 345 0.74 11.32 -32.56
#